data_6981516b8e91c98ad92edbbc0332cb08
#
_entry.id   6981516b8e91c98ad92edbbc0332cb08
#
_cell.length_a   1.000
_cell.length_b   1.000
_cell.length_c   1.000
_cell.angle_alpha   90.00
_cell.angle_beta   90.00
_cell.angle_gamma   90.00
#
_symmetry.space_group_name_H-M   'P 1'
#
loop_
_entity.id
_entity.type
_entity.pdbx_description
1 polymer ?
#
loop_
_entity_poly.entity_id
_entity_poly.type
_entity_poly.pdbx_seq_one_letter_code
_entity_poly.pdbx_strand_id
1 'polypeptide(L)'
;MAHRCVPTPSQTVGPFFPEQFFGESDHDLTFVDDSSKRAQGQRIYIGGNIYEAERLPRWNCVVEIWQPDANGHFNHPNDPQRSKADPNFAGWGRRASDDAGWYDFITVKPGGYADPLTGKPRAPHIDISIMSSGLMRRVVTTLFFPDEPANAQDPVLNAIPDAALRERLILRPEKLERAPKNAFAYRLDIVLQGEGETPFFVD
;
A
#
# COMPACT_ATOMS: atom_id res chain seq x y z
N MET A 1 -19.14 -32.61 6.25
CA MET A 1 -18.50 -31.59 7.07
C MET A 1 -17.32 -31.07 6.27
N ALA A 2 -17.32 -29.79 5.91
CA ALA A 2 -16.17 -29.19 5.23
C ALA A 2 -15.00 -29.12 6.23
N HIS A 3 -13.88 -29.74 5.93
CA HIS A 3 -12.66 -29.59 6.70
C HIS A 3 -12.22 -28.12 6.62
N ARG A 4 -12.33 -27.41 7.74
CA ARG A 4 -11.78 -26.05 7.86
C ARG A 4 -10.26 -26.19 7.92
N CYS A 5 -9.57 -25.87 6.83
CA CYS A 5 -8.11 -25.79 6.84
C CYS A 5 -7.68 -24.69 7.79
N VAL A 6 -6.76 -25.01 8.70
CA VAL A 6 -6.11 -24.01 9.55
C VAL A 6 -5.03 -23.35 8.72
N PRO A 7 -5.00 -22.00 8.63
CA PRO A 7 -3.95 -21.31 7.91
C PRO A 7 -2.57 -21.66 8.49
N THR A 8 -1.57 -21.77 7.61
CA THR A 8 -0.18 -21.90 8.02
C THR A 8 0.24 -20.64 8.79
N PRO A 9 0.99 -20.76 9.90
CA PRO A 9 1.53 -19.60 10.59
C PRO A 9 2.37 -18.74 9.67
N SER A 10 2.40 -17.42 9.94
CA SER A 10 3.27 -16.50 9.23
C SER A 10 4.73 -16.92 9.36
N GLN A 11 5.47 -16.85 8.26
CA GLN A 11 6.88 -17.19 8.20
C GLN A 11 7.63 -16.09 7.44
N THR A 12 8.94 -16.00 7.70
CA THR A 12 9.81 -15.13 6.90
C THR A 12 9.89 -15.65 5.46
N VAL A 13 9.99 -14.72 4.49
CA VAL A 13 10.28 -15.07 3.09
C VAL A 13 11.72 -15.57 2.90
N GLY A 14 12.56 -15.44 3.93
CA GLY A 14 13.99 -15.74 3.84
C GLY A 14 14.74 -14.72 2.95
N PRO A 15 15.96 -15.06 2.49
CA PRO A 15 16.77 -14.18 1.68
C PRO A 15 16.31 -14.08 0.22
N PHE A 16 15.40 -14.97 -0.22
CA PHE A 16 15.01 -15.09 -1.62
C PHE A 16 13.48 -15.10 -1.75
N PHE A 17 12.94 -14.00 -2.22
CA PHE A 17 11.57 -14.00 -2.73
C PHE A 17 11.59 -14.52 -4.18
N PRO A 18 10.70 -15.46 -4.57
CA PRO A 18 10.72 -16.00 -5.93
C PRO A 18 10.45 -14.92 -6.97
N GLU A 19 11.43 -14.69 -7.85
CA GLU A 19 11.31 -13.67 -8.91
C GLU A 19 10.14 -13.93 -9.86
N GLN A 20 9.73 -15.18 -10.02
CA GLN A 20 8.58 -15.58 -10.84
C GLN A 20 7.25 -15.00 -10.36
N PHE A 21 7.20 -14.48 -9.13
CA PHE A 21 6.00 -13.84 -8.57
C PHE A 21 5.94 -12.34 -8.86
N PHE A 22 6.92 -11.78 -9.57
CA PHE A 22 6.86 -10.40 -10.06
C PHE A 22 6.41 -10.39 -11.50
N GLY A 23 5.27 -9.77 -11.78
CA GLY A 23 4.88 -9.35 -13.11
C GLY A 23 5.57 -8.06 -13.51
N GLU A 24 5.85 -7.86 -14.80
CA GLU A 24 6.50 -6.64 -15.29
C GLU A 24 5.70 -5.37 -14.96
N SER A 25 4.39 -5.48 -14.91
CA SER A 25 3.45 -4.36 -14.69
C SER A 25 2.81 -4.32 -13.30
N ASP A 26 3.18 -5.21 -12.36
CA ASP A 26 2.57 -5.28 -11.02
C ASP A 26 2.66 -3.98 -10.21
N HIS A 27 3.51 -3.05 -10.62
CA HIS A 27 3.65 -1.73 -10.00
C HIS A 27 2.71 -0.66 -10.60
N ASP A 28 2.03 -0.93 -11.71
CA ASP A 28 1.04 -0.03 -12.31
C ASP A 28 -0.37 -0.62 -12.19
N LEU A 29 -1.12 -0.15 -11.19
CA LEU A 29 -2.47 -0.62 -10.89
C LEU A 29 -3.53 0.02 -11.81
N THR A 30 -3.14 0.93 -12.70
CA THR A 30 -4.08 1.69 -13.54
C THR A 30 -4.64 0.90 -14.71
N PHE A 31 -4.31 -0.38 -14.83
CA PHE A 31 -4.87 -1.30 -15.82
C PHE A 31 -4.82 -2.75 -15.34
N VAL A 32 -5.61 -3.60 -15.96
CA VAL A 32 -5.64 -5.03 -15.71
C VAL A 32 -5.20 -5.72 -17.00
N ASP A 33 -4.23 -6.61 -16.89
CA ASP A 33 -3.62 -7.33 -18.01
C ASP A 33 -3.12 -6.36 -19.13
N ASP A 34 -3.01 -6.81 -20.36
CA ASP A 34 -2.61 -6.00 -21.52
C ASP A 34 -3.76 -5.11 -22.06
N SER A 35 -4.73 -4.76 -21.22
CA SER A 35 -5.84 -3.91 -21.61
C SER A 35 -5.37 -2.52 -22.04
N SER A 36 -5.88 -2.03 -23.17
CA SER A 36 -5.72 -0.63 -23.57
C SER A 36 -6.55 0.35 -22.73
N LYS A 37 -7.49 -0.17 -21.93
CA LYS A 37 -8.33 0.63 -21.04
C LYS A 37 -7.57 0.94 -19.76
N ARG A 38 -7.83 2.09 -19.20
CA ARG A 38 -7.24 2.56 -17.95
C ARG A 38 -8.30 2.76 -16.87
N ALA A 39 -7.88 2.59 -15.63
CA ALA A 39 -8.70 2.87 -14.47
C ALA A 39 -9.14 4.34 -14.44
N GLN A 40 -10.35 4.56 -13.93
CA GLN A 40 -10.90 5.89 -13.71
C GLN A 40 -10.31 6.51 -12.43
N GLY A 41 -10.27 7.85 -12.40
CA GLY A 41 -9.83 8.61 -11.22
C GLY A 41 -8.57 9.41 -11.44
N GLN A 42 -8.13 10.07 -10.38
CA GLN A 42 -6.91 10.86 -10.37
C GLN A 42 -5.69 9.93 -10.35
N ARG A 43 -4.92 9.93 -11.42
CA ARG A 43 -3.68 9.17 -11.49
C ARG A 43 -2.64 9.75 -10.54
N ILE A 44 -2.09 8.89 -9.68
CA ILE A 44 -1.05 9.24 -8.72
C ILE A 44 0.17 8.33 -8.89
N TYR A 45 1.29 8.82 -8.44
CA TYR A 45 2.54 8.07 -8.30
C TYR A 45 2.98 8.13 -6.85
N ILE A 46 3.29 7.01 -6.27
CA ILE A 46 3.77 6.90 -4.89
C ILE A 46 5.16 6.28 -4.95
N GLY A 47 6.12 6.90 -4.28
CA GLY A 47 7.46 6.37 -4.16
C GLY A 47 8.12 6.77 -2.86
N GLY A 48 9.16 6.06 -2.48
CA GLY A 48 9.93 6.31 -1.27
C GLY A 48 11.07 5.32 -1.11
N ASN A 49 11.86 5.51 -0.08
CA ASN A 49 12.93 4.58 0.26
C ASN A 49 12.55 3.78 1.49
N ILE A 50 13.00 2.53 1.52
CA ILE A 50 12.94 1.67 2.71
C ILE A 50 14.28 1.75 3.40
N TYR A 51 14.24 1.99 4.70
CA TYR A 51 15.41 2.09 5.56
C TYR A 51 15.32 1.08 6.71
N GLU A 52 16.47 0.57 7.10
CA GLU A 52 16.65 -0.09 8.39
C GLU A 52 17.33 0.86 9.39
N ALA A 53 17.89 0.31 10.49
CA ALA A 53 18.58 1.11 11.50
C ALA A 53 19.62 2.06 10.88
N GLU A 54 19.84 3.24 11.51
CA GLU A 54 20.79 4.25 11.07
C GLU A 54 20.53 4.80 9.66
N ARG A 55 19.28 4.67 9.17
CA ARG A 55 18.89 5.13 7.83
C ARG A 55 19.65 4.44 6.68
N LEU A 56 20.09 3.21 6.88
CA LEU A 56 20.70 2.42 5.82
C LEU A 56 19.62 1.96 4.83
N PRO A 57 19.79 2.21 3.52
CA PRO A 57 18.83 1.74 2.52
C PRO A 57 18.69 0.23 2.53
N ARG A 58 17.45 -0.25 2.48
CA ARG A 58 17.15 -1.68 2.44
C ARG A 58 16.70 -2.09 1.04
N TRP A 59 17.57 -2.81 0.34
CA TRP A 59 17.31 -3.37 -0.98
C TRP A 59 16.55 -4.70 -0.89
N ASN A 60 15.94 -5.09 -1.99
CA ASN A 60 15.24 -6.38 -2.15
C ASN A 60 14.15 -6.63 -1.08
N CYS A 61 13.50 -5.56 -0.63
CA CYS A 61 12.25 -5.69 0.09
C CYS A 61 11.12 -5.91 -0.91
N VAL A 62 10.23 -6.84 -0.63
CA VAL A 62 9.00 -6.98 -1.38
C VAL A 62 7.97 -6.05 -0.77
N VAL A 63 7.48 -5.12 -1.57
CA VAL A 63 6.44 -4.16 -1.19
C VAL A 63 5.17 -4.53 -1.94
N GLU A 64 4.08 -4.66 -1.22
CA GLU A 64 2.75 -4.86 -1.79
C GLU A 64 1.83 -3.74 -1.32
N ILE A 65 0.97 -3.29 -2.21
CA ILE A 65 -0.09 -2.34 -1.89
C ILE A 65 -1.46 -2.94 -2.20
N TRP A 66 -2.45 -2.53 -1.39
CA TRP A 66 -3.85 -2.89 -1.56
C TRP A 66 -4.71 -1.66 -1.32
N GLN A 67 -5.66 -1.41 -2.22
CA GLN A 67 -6.55 -0.26 -2.11
C GLN A 67 -7.85 -0.47 -2.90
N PRO A 68 -8.93 0.27 -2.59
CA PRO A 68 -10.09 0.35 -3.44
C PRO A 68 -9.82 1.24 -4.67
N ASP A 69 -10.73 1.22 -5.63
CA ASP A 69 -10.75 2.15 -6.74
C ASP A 69 -11.03 3.60 -6.30
N ALA A 70 -11.08 4.53 -7.24
CA ALA A 70 -11.34 5.95 -6.99
C ALA A 70 -12.72 6.24 -6.37
N ASN A 71 -13.65 5.29 -6.40
CA ASN A 71 -14.98 5.39 -5.82
C ASN A 71 -15.16 4.63 -4.50
N GLY A 72 -14.08 4.03 -3.98
CA GLY A 72 -14.09 3.28 -2.72
C GLY A 72 -14.60 1.83 -2.85
N HIS A 73 -14.55 1.24 -4.05
CA HIS A 73 -15.01 -0.13 -4.28
C HIS A 73 -13.84 -1.08 -4.55
N PHE A 74 -13.94 -2.30 -4.00
CA PHE A 74 -12.96 -3.35 -4.21
C PHE A 74 -13.44 -4.35 -5.25
N ASN A 75 -12.63 -4.68 -6.23
CA ASN A 75 -12.89 -5.81 -7.13
C ASN A 75 -12.48 -7.13 -6.46
N HIS A 76 -13.11 -7.44 -5.34
CA HIS A 76 -12.82 -8.64 -4.56
C HIS A 76 -14.08 -9.48 -4.36
N PRO A 77 -14.02 -10.83 -4.42
CA PRO A 77 -15.19 -11.71 -4.27
C PRO A 77 -16.01 -11.48 -3.02
N ASN A 78 -15.39 -11.05 -1.93
CA ASN A 78 -16.04 -10.82 -0.64
C ASN A 78 -16.58 -9.39 -0.49
N ASP A 79 -16.36 -8.49 -1.45
CA ASP A 79 -16.95 -7.15 -1.41
C ASP A 79 -18.41 -7.23 -1.90
N PRO A 80 -19.40 -6.88 -1.06
CA PRO A 80 -20.81 -6.88 -1.46
C PRO A 80 -21.12 -5.86 -2.57
N GLN A 81 -20.24 -4.88 -2.79
CA GLN A 81 -20.35 -3.86 -3.83
C GLN A 81 -19.42 -4.09 -5.02
N ARG A 82 -18.82 -5.28 -5.14
CA ARG A 82 -17.89 -5.63 -6.22
C ARG A 82 -18.38 -5.26 -7.63
N SER A 83 -19.67 -5.35 -7.87
CA SER A 83 -20.26 -5.00 -9.19
C SER A 83 -20.13 -3.52 -9.56
N LYS A 84 -19.80 -2.65 -8.60
CA LYS A 84 -19.57 -1.22 -8.80
C LYS A 84 -18.09 -0.88 -8.99
N ALA A 85 -17.19 -1.82 -8.68
CA ALA A 85 -15.76 -1.61 -8.81
C ALA A 85 -15.37 -1.38 -10.27
N ASP A 86 -14.37 -0.53 -10.49
CA ASP A 86 -13.80 -0.30 -11.81
C ASP A 86 -13.11 -1.59 -12.31
N PRO A 87 -13.60 -2.21 -13.41
CA PRO A 87 -13.02 -3.45 -13.92
C PRO A 87 -11.62 -3.27 -14.52
N ASN A 88 -11.17 -2.03 -14.75
CA ASN A 88 -9.86 -1.73 -15.31
C ASN A 88 -8.82 -1.40 -14.21
N PHE A 89 -9.22 -1.44 -12.93
CA PHE A 89 -8.35 -1.17 -11.81
C PHE A 89 -7.89 -2.48 -11.14
N ALA A 90 -6.58 -2.68 -11.02
CA ALA A 90 -6.04 -3.91 -10.45
C ALA A 90 -6.29 -4.04 -8.94
N GLY A 91 -6.29 -2.92 -8.20
CA GLY A 91 -6.55 -2.88 -6.75
C GLY A 91 -5.41 -3.39 -5.88
N TRP A 92 -4.48 -4.13 -6.45
CA TRP A 92 -3.31 -4.71 -5.81
C TRP A 92 -2.09 -4.56 -6.70
N GLY A 93 -0.93 -4.34 -6.09
CA GLY A 93 0.34 -4.27 -6.80
C GLY A 93 1.50 -4.75 -5.96
N ARG A 94 2.60 -5.10 -6.63
CA ARG A 94 3.84 -5.60 -6.01
C ARG A 94 5.06 -5.00 -6.67
N ARG A 95 6.08 -4.69 -5.86
CA ARG A 95 7.37 -4.20 -6.31
C ARG A 95 8.49 -4.67 -5.38
N ALA A 96 9.65 -5.01 -5.93
CA ALA A 96 10.87 -5.12 -5.14
C ALA A 96 11.52 -3.73 -5.01
N SER A 97 12.08 -3.41 -3.83
CA SER A 97 12.93 -2.23 -3.70
C SER A 97 14.25 -2.43 -4.43
N ASP A 98 14.76 -1.36 -5.05
CA ASP A 98 16.06 -1.35 -5.73
C ASP A 98 17.24 -1.25 -4.73
N ASP A 99 18.47 -1.19 -5.27
CA ASP A 99 19.70 -1.11 -4.47
C ASP A 99 19.78 0.12 -3.56
N ALA A 100 19.05 1.19 -3.89
CA ALA A 100 18.90 2.39 -3.06
C ALA A 100 17.76 2.28 -2.06
N GLY A 101 17.09 1.12 -1.97
CA GLY A 101 15.90 0.91 -1.15
C GLY A 101 14.64 1.55 -1.74
N TRP A 102 14.67 2.03 -2.98
CA TRP A 102 13.54 2.73 -3.60
C TRP A 102 12.44 1.75 -4.02
N TYR A 103 11.21 2.08 -3.68
CA TYR A 103 9.99 1.43 -4.19
C TYR A 103 9.07 2.45 -4.85
N ASP A 104 8.26 2.02 -5.79
CA ASP A 104 7.29 2.90 -6.44
C ASP A 104 6.07 2.16 -7.00
N PHE A 105 4.96 2.91 -7.10
CA PHE A 105 3.72 2.45 -7.71
C PHE A 105 3.04 3.57 -8.51
N ILE A 106 2.38 3.18 -9.59
CA ILE A 106 1.45 4.02 -10.33
C ILE A 106 0.04 3.50 -10.01
N THR A 107 -0.83 4.38 -9.54
CA THR A 107 -2.18 3.99 -9.17
C THR A 107 -3.16 5.16 -9.36
N VAL A 108 -4.39 5.01 -8.90
CA VAL A 108 -5.35 6.10 -8.77
C VAL A 108 -5.53 6.47 -7.30
N LYS A 109 -5.79 7.74 -7.00
CA LYS A 109 -6.16 8.14 -5.64
C LYS A 109 -7.43 7.38 -5.23
N PRO A 110 -7.40 6.56 -4.16
CA PRO A 110 -8.56 5.78 -3.74
C PRO A 110 -9.69 6.67 -3.22
N GLY A 111 -10.92 6.20 -3.36
CA GLY A 111 -12.06 6.74 -2.63
C GLY A 111 -12.11 6.23 -1.19
N GLY A 112 -12.73 7.00 -0.29
CA GLY A 112 -13.08 6.50 1.03
C GLY A 112 -14.23 5.50 0.97
N TYR A 113 -14.33 4.61 1.96
CA TYR A 113 -15.38 3.59 2.03
C TYR A 113 -15.86 3.37 3.46
N ALA A 114 -16.94 2.65 3.63
CA ALA A 114 -17.38 2.18 4.95
C ALA A 114 -16.73 0.83 5.24
N ASP A 115 -16.02 0.72 6.36
CA ASP A 115 -15.43 -0.53 6.81
C ASP A 115 -16.52 -1.61 6.93
N PRO A 116 -16.39 -2.75 6.24
CA PRO A 116 -17.46 -3.77 6.18
C PRO A 116 -17.74 -4.46 7.50
N LEU A 117 -16.81 -4.43 8.45
CA LEU A 117 -16.95 -5.06 9.76
C LEU A 117 -17.57 -4.12 10.79
N THR A 118 -17.21 -2.85 10.75
CA THR A 118 -17.61 -1.88 11.78
C THR A 118 -18.62 -0.85 11.30
N GLY A 119 -18.80 -0.72 9.99
CA GLY A 119 -19.62 0.32 9.35
C GLY A 119 -19.04 1.75 9.47
N LYS A 120 -17.88 1.91 10.09
CA LYS A 120 -17.24 3.22 10.27
C LYS A 120 -16.64 3.71 8.95
N PRO A 121 -16.67 5.03 8.70
CA PRO A 121 -16.02 5.58 7.51
C PRO A 121 -14.50 5.43 7.61
N ARG A 122 -13.88 5.01 6.51
CA ARG A 122 -12.44 5.01 6.28
C ARG A 122 -12.10 6.15 5.34
N ALA A 123 -11.09 6.93 5.70
CA ALA A 123 -10.53 7.94 4.81
C ALA A 123 -9.90 7.30 3.56
N PRO A 124 -9.73 8.03 2.45
CA PRO A 124 -8.89 7.59 1.35
C PRO A 124 -7.51 7.16 1.83
N HIS A 125 -7.12 5.90 1.61
CA HIS A 125 -5.86 5.35 2.07
C HIS A 125 -5.41 4.18 1.21
N ILE A 126 -4.15 3.80 1.37
CA ILE A 126 -3.54 2.64 0.72
C ILE A 126 -2.91 1.77 1.80
N ASP A 127 -3.30 0.52 1.88
CA ASP A 127 -2.63 -0.44 2.74
C ASP A 127 -1.35 -0.93 2.07
N ILE A 128 -0.28 -1.02 2.86
CA ILE A 128 1.03 -1.47 2.38
C ILE A 128 1.56 -2.57 3.27
N SER A 129 2.10 -3.61 2.66
CA SER A 129 2.83 -4.65 3.37
C SER A 129 4.25 -4.78 2.85
N ILE A 130 5.18 -5.05 3.75
CA ILE A 130 6.59 -5.19 3.43
C ILE A 130 7.10 -6.53 3.96
N MET A 131 7.77 -7.25 3.07
CA MET A 131 8.49 -8.47 3.38
C MET A 131 9.96 -8.26 3.06
N SER A 132 10.84 -8.72 3.93
CA SER A 132 12.30 -8.62 3.74
C SER A 132 13.00 -9.76 4.45
N SER A 133 14.19 -10.11 3.99
CA SER A 133 15.06 -11.01 4.76
C SER A 133 15.35 -10.37 6.11
N GLY A 134 15.32 -11.18 7.17
CA GLY A 134 15.49 -10.71 8.55
C GLY A 134 14.21 -10.31 9.27
N LEU A 135 13.12 -10.04 8.54
CA LEU A 135 11.81 -9.88 9.16
C LEU A 135 11.20 -11.27 9.42
N MET A 136 10.77 -11.52 10.67
CA MET A 136 10.13 -12.79 11.06
C MET A 136 8.76 -12.98 10.44
N ARG A 137 8.11 -11.90 10.05
CA ARG A 137 6.82 -11.84 9.35
C ARG A 137 6.77 -10.56 8.53
N ARG A 138 5.81 -10.47 7.59
CA ARG A 138 5.52 -9.20 6.94
C ARG A 138 5.14 -8.13 7.97
N VAL A 139 5.50 -6.91 7.72
CA VAL A 139 4.98 -5.76 8.46
C VAL A 139 3.96 -5.03 7.60
N VAL A 140 2.92 -4.51 8.23
CA VAL A 140 1.81 -3.83 7.55
C VAL A 140 1.59 -2.45 8.11
N THR A 141 1.24 -1.51 7.26
CA THR A 141 0.81 -0.18 7.66
C THR A 141 -0.15 0.41 6.62
N THR A 142 -0.63 1.60 6.86
CA THR A 142 -1.59 2.29 5.99
C THR A 142 -1.09 3.69 5.67
N LEU A 143 -1.12 4.07 4.39
CA LEU A 143 -0.71 5.37 3.89
C LEU A 143 -1.93 6.26 3.68
N PHE A 144 -1.95 7.45 4.30
CA PHE A 144 -3.03 8.42 4.21
C PHE A 144 -2.64 9.62 3.36
N PHE A 145 -3.62 10.29 2.79
CA PHE A 145 -3.40 11.49 1.98
C PHE A 145 -3.47 12.76 2.84
N PRO A 146 -2.63 13.78 2.59
CA PRO A 146 -2.51 14.95 3.46
C PRO A 146 -3.77 15.82 3.49
N ASP A 147 -4.47 15.94 2.35
CA ASP A 147 -5.58 16.89 2.15
C ASP A 147 -6.96 16.25 2.35
N GLU A 148 -7.04 15.20 3.19
CA GLU A 148 -8.27 14.46 3.42
C GLU A 148 -8.90 14.82 4.78
N PRO A 149 -10.01 15.60 4.78
CA PRO A 149 -10.70 15.90 6.03
C PRO A 149 -11.18 14.67 6.79
N ALA A 150 -11.45 13.58 6.06
CA ALA A 150 -11.86 12.30 6.63
C ALA A 150 -10.80 11.66 7.54
N ASN A 151 -9.53 12.04 7.43
CA ASN A 151 -8.46 11.58 8.32
C ASN A 151 -8.79 11.86 9.81
N ALA A 152 -9.47 12.96 10.10
CA ALA A 152 -9.86 13.32 11.46
C ALA A 152 -10.83 12.30 12.11
N GLN A 153 -11.50 11.47 11.30
CA GLN A 153 -12.48 10.50 11.75
C GLN A 153 -12.10 9.05 11.43
N ASP A 154 -10.97 8.83 10.72
CA ASP A 154 -10.53 7.47 10.38
C ASP A 154 -10.14 6.70 11.65
N PRO A 155 -10.79 5.54 11.91
CA PRO A 155 -10.59 4.81 13.16
C PRO A 155 -9.18 4.20 13.27
N VAL A 156 -8.54 3.87 12.16
CA VAL A 156 -7.20 3.26 12.17
C VAL A 156 -6.14 4.33 12.44
N LEU A 157 -6.19 5.46 11.73
CA LEU A 157 -5.26 6.56 11.96
C LEU A 157 -5.38 7.11 13.39
N ASN A 158 -6.62 7.27 13.89
CA ASN A 158 -6.86 7.81 15.23
C ASN A 158 -6.70 6.78 16.36
N ALA A 159 -6.49 5.51 16.05
CA ALA A 159 -6.07 4.52 17.04
C ALA A 159 -4.62 4.74 17.52
N ILE A 160 -3.81 5.50 16.78
CA ILE A 160 -2.46 5.89 17.16
C ILE A 160 -2.57 7.15 18.05
N PRO A 161 -2.27 7.10 19.37
CA PRO A 161 -2.46 8.25 20.25
C PRO A 161 -1.53 9.42 19.94
N ASP A 162 -0.30 9.12 19.55
CA ASP A 162 0.75 10.11 19.28
C ASP A 162 0.58 10.75 17.90
N ALA A 163 0.39 12.07 17.87
CA ALA A 163 0.25 12.82 16.62
C ALA A 163 1.49 12.77 15.72
N ALA A 164 2.69 12.74 16.32
CA ALA A 164 3.93 12.66 15.56
C ALA A 164 4.08 11.29 14.87
N LEU A 165 3.55 10.22 15.48
CA LEU A 165 3.49 8.91 14.83
C LEU A 165 2.44 8.87 13.71
N ARG A 166 1.26 9.49 13.90
CA ARG A 166 0.26 9.60 12.83
C ARG A 166 0.83 10.32 11.61
N GLU A 167 1.58 11.40 11.82
CA GLU A 167 2.17 12.19 10.75
C GLU A 167 3.13 11.36 9.86
N ARG A 168 3.77 10.33 10.42
CA ARG A 168 4.64 9.41 9.65
C ARG A 168 3.88 8.53 8.66
N LEU A 169 2.56 8.46 8.76
CA LEU A 169 1.70 7.71 7.83
C LEU A 169 1.07 8.61 6.76
N ILE A 170 1.32 9.93 6.82
CA ILE A 170 0.77 10.88 5.85
C ILE A 170 1.73 11.03 4.67
N LEU A 171 1.24 10.76 3.49
CA LEU A 171 1.94 10.96 2.23
C LEU A 171 2.31 12.44 2.05
N ARG A 172 3.51 12.72 1.55
CA ARG A 172 3.96 14.08 1.27
C ARG A 172 3.90 14.36 -0.23
N PRO A 173 3.15 15.38 -0.68
CA PRO A 173 3.23 15.83 -2.07
C PRO A 173 4.67 16.24 -2.39
N GLU A 174 5.27 15.61 -3.40
CA GLU A 174 6.66 15.87 -3.78
C GLU A 174 6.85 15.61 -5.28
N LYS A 175 7.63 16.48 -5.94
CA LYS A 175 8.00 16.24 -7.34
C LYS A 175 9.08 15.16 -7.39
N LEU A 176 8.72 13.99 -7.87
CA LEU A 176 9.62 12.85 -8.00
C LEU A 176 10.06 12.69 -9.46
N GLU A 177 11.37 12.52 -9.69
CA GLU A 177 11.91 12.41 -11.06
C GLU A 177 11.40 11.19 -11.82
N ARG A 178 11.15 10.10 -11.10
CA ARG A 178 10.62 8.84 -11.68
C ARG A 178 9.11 8.90 -11.95
N ALA A 179 8.41 9.93 -11.48
CA ALA A 179 6.96 10.04 -11.65
C ALA A 179 6.60 10.35 -13.11
N PRO A 180 5.55 9.70 -13.67
CA PRO A 180 4.99 10.07 -14.95
C PRO A 180 4.53 11.54 -14.95
N LYS A 181 4.73 12.25 -16.06
CA LYS A 181 4.42 13.69 -16.17
C LYS A 181 2.96 14.07 -15.88
N ASN A 182 2.05 13.13 -16.02
CA ASN A 182 0.60 13.29 -15.85
C ASN A 182 0.07 12.66 -14.55
N ALA A 183 0.93 12.37 -13.58
CA ALA A 183 0.56 11.86 -12.27
C ALA A 183 0.91 12.85 -11.17
N PHE A 184 0.03 12.96 -10.17
CA PHE A 184 0.40 13.63 -8.91
C PHE A 184 1.32 12.72 -8.12
N ALA A 185 2.46 13.25 -7.70
CA ALA A 185 3.46 12.44 -7.01
C ALA A 185 3.44 12.68 -5.51
N TYR A 186 3.55 11.59 -4.78
CA TYR A 186 3.64 11.55 -3.33
C TYR A 186 4.85 10.74 -2.90
N ARG A 187 5.48 11.16 -1.81
CA ARG A 187 6.58 10.45 -1.18
C ARG A 187 6.21 9.97 0.21
N LEU A 188 6.61 8.77 0.55
CA LEU A 188 6.65 8.26 1.91
C LEU A 188 7.83 7.30 2.05
N ASP A 189 8.77 7.66 2.90
CA ASP A 189 9.87 6.78 3.29
C ASP A 189 9.40 5.85 4.42
N ILE A 190 9.83 4.61 4.37
CA ILE A 190 9.52 3.58 5.37
C ILE A 190 10.78 3.27 6.16
N VAL A 191 10.70 3.39 7.47
CA VAL A 191 11.77 3.03 8.40
C VAL A 191 11.34 1.78 9.15
N LEU A 192 12.05 0.66 8.92
CA LEU A 192 11.70 -0.65 9.47
C LEU A 192 12.02 -0.75 10.97
N GLN A 193 13.04 -0.02 11.44
CA GLN A 193 13.40 0.03 12.86
C GLN A 193 14.27 1.23 13.18
N GLY A 194 14.28 1.64 14.45
CA GLY A 194 15.16 2.69 14.97
C GLY A 194 14.51 4.07 14.98
N GLU A 195 15.35 5.11 14.91
CA GLU A 195 14.85 6.48 14.96
C GLU A 195 13.99 6.79 13.74
N GLY A 196 12.79 7.29 14.00
CA GLY A 196 11.82 7.58 12.95
C GLY A 196 11.07 6.35 12.44
N GLU A 197 11.09 5.22 13.15
CA GLU A 197 10.37 4.01 12.78
C GLU A 197 8.93 4.28 12.35
N THR A 198 8.54 3.68 11.23
CA THR A 198 7.17 3.76 10.72
C THR A 198 6.23 2.99 11.66
N PRO A 199 5.07 3.54 12.05
CA PRO A 199 4.08 2.79 12.81
C PRO A 199 3.57 1.60 11.99
N PHE A 200 3.77 0.39 12.48
CA PHE A 200 3.23 -0.83 11.90
C PHE A 200 2.09 -1.37 12.74
N PHE A 201 1.10 -1.95 12.08
CA PHE A 201 -0.04 -2.58 12.72
C PHE A 201 0.19 -4.07 12.93
N VAL A 202 -0.47 -4.63 13.93
CA VAL A 202 -0.46 -6.09 14.16
C VAL A 202 -1.54 -6.71 13.27
N ASP A 203 -1.12 -7.70 12.46
CA ASP A 203 -2.00 -8.53 11.64
C ASP A 203 -2.80 -9.54 12.48
#